data_f5888fc96b3b4d1065c9fec5a307a93d
#
_entry.id   f5888fc96b3b4d1065c9fec5a307a93d
#
_cell.length_a   1.000
_cell.length_b   1.000
_cell.length_c   1.000
_cell.angle_alpha   90.00
_cell.angle_beta   90.00
_cell.angle_gamma   90.00
#
_symmetry.space_group_name_H-M   'P 1'
#
loop_
_entity.id
_entity.type
_entity.pdbx_description
1 polymer ?
#
loop_
_entity_poly.entity_id
_entity_poly.type
_entity_poly.pdbx_seq_one_letter_code
_entity_poly.pdbx_strand_id
1 'polypeptide(L)'
;MEPGKHLILDFYGCDSELLNNYEQLKDLFEESLSVCNATVLKITGNKFEPQGVTLLALLAESHASLHSWPEYNYCAMDYYTCGSAARPEEIVEPVSYTHLRAHET
;
A
#
# COMPACT_ATOMS: atom_id res chain seq x y z
N MET A 1 6.02 -11.63 -23.50
CA MET A 1 5.30 -10.96 -22.39
C MET A 1 5.86 -11.45 -21.07
N GLU A 2 6.22 -10.52 -20.22
CA GLU A 2 6.71 -10.91 -18.89
C GLU A 2 5.55 -11.30 -17.98
N PRO A 3 5.76 -12.33 -17.15
CA PRO A 3 4.73 -12.70 -16.18
C PRO A 3 4.58 -11.61 -15.12
N GLY A 4 3.39 -11.48 -14.57
CA GLY A 4 3.13 -10.54 -13.48
C GLY A 4 3.79 -10.98 -12.20
N LYS A 5 4.06 -9.99 -11.33
CA LYS A 5 4.51 -10.21 -9.96
C LYS A 5 3.45 -9.69 -9.02
N HIS A 6 3.10 -10.47 -8.03
CA HIS A 6 2.13 -10.07 -7.01
C HIS A 6 2.80 -10.10 -5.64
N LEU A 7 2.98 -8.92 -5.07
CA LEU A 7 3.56 -8.77 -3.75
C LEU A 7 2.43 -8.59 -2.75
N ILE A 8 2.43 -9.41 -1.72
CA ILE A 8 1.44 -9.34 -0.64
C ILE A 8 2.18 -9.07 0.66
N LEU A 9 1.78 -8.02 1.37
CA LEU A 9 2.47 -7.55 2.56
C LEU A 9 1.51 -7.43 3.73
N ASP A 10 1.97 -7.89 4.88
CA ASP A 10 1.28 -7.69 6.15
C ASP A 10 2.18 -6.86 7.06
N PHE A 11 1.62 -5.76 7.59
CA PHE A 11 2.34 -4.87 8.50
C PHE A 11 1.69 -4.94 9.87
N TYR A 12 2.49 -5.29 10.89
CA TYR A 12 2.01 -5.44 12.27
C TYR A 12 2.65 -4.37 13.16
N GLY A 13 1.98 -4.04 14.24
CA GLY A 13 2.49 -3.05 15.18
C GLY A 13 2.48 -1.64 14.61
N CYS A 14 1.55 -1.36 13.71
CA CYS A 14 1.41 -0.03 13.10
C CYS A 14 0.78 0.96 14.07
N ASP A 15 1.07 2.24 13.85
CA ASP A 15 0.43 3.33 14.60
C ASP A 15 -1.05 3.38 14.24
N SER A 16 -1.92 3.17 15.22
CA SER A 16 -3.36 3.13 15.00
C SER A 16 -3.93 4.48 14.54
N GLU A 17 -3.34 5.59 14.96
CA GLU A 17 -3.80 6.91 14.51
C GLU A 17 -3.51 7.11 13.02
N LEU A 18 -2.32 6.72 12.57
CA LEU A 18 -1.98 6.75 11.15
C LEU A 18 -2.93 5.86 10.36
N LEU A 19 -3.17 4.64 10.83
CA LEU A 19 -4.03 3.68 10.14
C LEU A 19 -5.48 4.16 10.00
N ASN A 20 -5.90 5.09 10.85
CA ASN A 20 -7.25 5.66 10.80
C ASN A 20 -7.29 7.04 10.14
N ASN A 21 -6.17 7.50 9.61
CA ASN A 21 -6.08 8.81 8.96
C ASN A 21 -6.02 8.63 7.45
N TYR A 22 -7.14 8.85 6.78
CA TYR A 22 -7.29 8.64 5.35
C TYR A 22 -6.25 9.41 4.52
N GLU A 23 -6.10 10.72 4.80
CA GLU A 23 -5.22 11.56 4.00
C GLU A 23 -3.75 11.20 4.18
N GLN A 24 -3.31 10.96 5.41
CA GLN A 24 -1.92 10.58 5.66
C GLN A 24 -1.61 9.22 5.06
N LEU A 25 -2.54 8.28 5.19
CA LEU A 25 -2.35 6.93 4.67
C LEU A 25 -2.32 6.94 3.14
N LYS A 26 -3.18 7.76 2.53
CA LYS A 26 -3.19 7.93 1.09
C LYS A 26 -1.87 8.52 0.58
N ASP A 27 -1.35 9.53 1.26
CA ASP A 27 -0.08 10.15 0.89
C ASP A 27 1.06 9.15 0.98
N LEU A 28 1.10 8.35 2.04
CA LEU A 28 2.10 7.30 2.21
C LEU A 28 2.00 6.25 1.09
N PHE A 29 0.78 5.88 0.75
CA PHE A 29 0.52 4.90 -0.31
C PHE A 29 1.02 5.42 -1.67
N GLU A 30 0.70 6.66 -2.00
CA GLU A 30 1.16 7.29 -3.24
C GLU A 30 2.68 7.35 -3.31
N GLU A 31 3.31 7.75 -2.21
CA GLU A 31 4.77 7.83 -2.12
C GLU A 31 5.41 6.46 -2.30
N SER A 32 4.85 5.44 -1.68
CA SER A 32 5.35 4.07 -1.79
C SER A 32 5.31 3.58 -3.24
N LEU A 33 4.21 3.86 -3.93
CA LEU A 33 4.06 3.46 -5.33
C LEU A 33 5.02 4.21 -6.23
N SER A 34 5.28 5.49 -5.94
CA SER A 34 6.24 6.29 -6.69
C SER A 34 7.66 5.72 -6.58
N VAL A 35 8.05 5.28 -5.38
CA VAL A 35 9.36 4.66 -5.16
C VAL A 35 9.50 3.38 -6.00
N CYS A 36 8.41 2.66 -6.19
CA CYS A 36 8.41 1.43 -7.00
C CYS A 36 8.38 1.70 -8.50
N ASN A 37 8.44 2.96 -8.90
CA ASN A 37 8.37 3.36 -10.30
C ASN A 37 7.02 3.00 -10.95
N ALA A 38 5.97 2.96 -10.16
CA ALA A 38 4.62 2.72 -10.66
C ALA A 38 4.03 4.01 -11.23
N THR A 39 3.24 3.85 -12.28
CA THR A 39 2.51 4.98 -12.88
C THR A 39 1.09 4.97 -12.36
N VAL A 40 0.80 5.86 -11.41
CA VAL A 40 -0.52 5.94 -10.77
C VAL A 40 -1.47 6.72 -11.67
N LEU A 41 -2.53 6.06 -12.11
CA LEU A 41 -3.57 6.68 -12.93
C LEU A 41 -4.70 7.24 -12.06
N LYS A 42 -5.04 6.55 -10.99
CA LYS A 42 -6.14 6.95 -10.11
C LYS A 42 -6.00 6.26 -8.76
N ILE A 43 -6.28 7.00 -7.69
CA ILE A 43 -6.43 6.42 -6.36
C ILE A 43 -7.83 6.75 -5.87
N THR A 44 -8.51 5.76 -5.33
CA THR A 44 -9.80 5.91 -4.70
C THR A 44 -9.79 5.15 -3.38
N GLY A 45 -10.69 5.47 -2.50
CA GLY A 45 -10.73 4.78 -1.23
C GLY A 45 -11.94 5.15 -0.41
N ASN A 46 -11.98 4.57 0.79
CA ASN A 46 -13.08 4.76 1.72
C ASN A 46 -12.56 4.77 3.15
N LYS A 47 -13.04 5.72 3.95
CA LYS A 47 -12.83 5.76 5.37
C LYS A 47 -14.06 5.14 6.03
N PHE A 48 -13.84 4.05 6.77
CA PHE A 48 -14.94 3.35 7.44
C PHE A 48 -15.21 3.95 8.82
N GLU A 49 -16.46 3.87 9.24
CA GLU A 49 -16.86 4.23 10.59
C GLU A 49 -17.14 2.94 11.38
N PRO A 50 -16.66 2.83 12.62
CA PRO A 50 -15.94 3.85 13.39
C PRO A 50 -14.46 3.97 13.05
N GLN A 51 -13.89 3.04 12.27
CA GLN A 51 -12.46 3.10 11.97
C GLN A 51 -12.11 2.19 10.78
N GLY A 52 -10.94 2.46 10.21
CA GLY A 52 -10.41 1.68 9.10
C GLY A 52 -10.43 2.44 7.79
N VAL A 53 -9.49 2.10 6.91
CA VAL A 53 -9.34 2.73 5.60
C VAL A 53 -9.05 1.65 4.57
N THR A 54 -9.65 1.79 3.39
CA THR A 54 -9.30 1.01 2.21
C THR A 54 -8.90 1.96 1.10
N LEU A 55 -7.78 1.68 0.45
CA LEU A 55 -7.29 2.44 -0.70
C LEU A 55 -7.06 1.49 -1.87
N LEU A 56 -7.43 1.95 -3.07
CA LEU A 56 -7.21 1.22 -4.31
C LEU A 56 -6.52 2.14 -5.30
N ALA A 57 -5.48 1.65 -5.93
CA ALA A 57 -4.76 2.37 -6.96
C ALA A 57 -4.86 1.65 -8.30
N LEU A 58 -5.33 2.37 -9.30
CA LEU A 58 -5.26 1.92 -10.68
C LEU A 58 -3.94 2.38 -11.25
N LEU A 59 -3.14 1.45 -11.72
CA LEU A 59 -1.82 1.72 -12.27
C LEU A 59 -1.83 1.42 -13.76
N ALA A 60 -0.97 2.12 -14.49
CA ALA A 60 -0.82 1.82 -15.92
C ALA A 60 -0.39 0.35 -16.11
N GLU A 61 0.39 -0.18 -15.17
CA GLU A 61 0.89 -1.54 -15.21
C GLU A 61 -0.07 -2.56 -14.61
N SER A 62 -0.92 -2.18 -13.67
CA SER A 62 -1.90 -3.06 -13.04
C SER A 62 -2.65 -2.36 -11.89
N HIS A 63 -2.41 -2.78 -10.64
CA HIS A 63 -3.11 -2.21 -9.49
C HIS A 63 -2.36 -2.44 -8.18
N ALA A 64 -2.77 -1.70 -7.15
CA ALA A 64 -2.32 -1.89 -5.78
C ALA A 64 -3.48 -1.60 -4.85
N SER A 65 -3.44 -2.17 -3.64
CA SER A 65 -4.45 -1.90 -2.62
C SER A 65 -3.83 -1.84 -1.24
N LEU A 66 -4.55 -1.20 -0.32
CA LEU A 66 -4.17 -1.10 1.08
C LEU A 66 -5.43 -1.14 1.92
N HIS A 67 -5.40 -1.96 2.98
CA HIS A 67 -6.52 -2.08 3.92
C HIS A 67 -5.96 -1.94 5.33
N SER A 68 -6.55 -1.09 6.15
CA SER A 68 -6.09 -0.92 7.52
C SER A 68 -7.13 -1.37 8.53
N TRP A 69 -6.63 -1.92 9.64
CA TRP A 69 -7.42 -2.30 10.81
C TRP A 69 -6.74 -1.64 12.02
N PRO A 70 -7.08 -0.36 12.31
CA PRO A 70 -6.45 0.36 13.42
C PRO A 70 -6.61 -0.34 14.77
N GLU A 71 -7.74 -1.01 14.97
CA GLU A 71 -8.03 -1.73 16.21
C GLU A 71 -7.07 -2.90 16.47
N TYR A 72 -6.42 -3.40 15.42
CA TYR A 72 -5.44 -4.48 15.52
C TYR A 72 -4.01 -4.02 15.23
N ASN A 73 -3.82 -2.72 15.04
CA ASN A 73 -2.51 -2.17 14.64
C ASN A 73 -1.96 -2.88 13.40
N TYR A 74 -2.83 -3.19 12.46
CA TYR A 74 -2.53 -4.05 11.32
C TYR A 74 -2.93 -3.38 10.01
N CYS A 75 -2.08 -3.57 8.99
CA CYS A 75 -2.34 -3.07 7.64
C CYS A 75 -1.91 -4.14 6.64
N ALA A 76 -2.75 -4.37 5.65
CA ALA A 76 -2.46 -5.28 4.55
C ALA A 76 -2.32 -4.47 3.26
N MET A 77 -1.31 -4.82 2.46
CA MET A 77 -1.12 -4.23 1.14
C MET A 77 -0.92 -5.31 0.11
N ASP A 78 -1.34 -5.05 -1.13
CA ASP A 78 -0.89 -5.85 -2.25
C ASP A 78 -0.54 -4.93 -3.42
N TYR A 79 0.38 -5.41 -4.24
CA TYR A 79 0.85 -4.69 -5.42
C TYR A 79 1.07 -5.72 -6.53
N TYR A 80 0.26 -5.64 -7.57
CA TYR A 80 0.39 -6.51 -8.74
C TYR A 80 0.86 -5.68 -9.92
N THR A 81 1.90 -6.13 -10.59
CA THR A 81 2.44 -5.45 -11.76
C THR A 81 2.92 -6.46 -12.80
N CYS A 82 2.87 -6.06 -14.06
CA CYS A 82 3.37 -6.87 -15.17
C CYS A 82 4.36 -6.12 -16.06
N GLY A 83 4.81 -4.92 -15.62
CA GLY A 83 5.79 -4.16 -16.37
C GLY A 83 7.20 -4.42 -15.88
N SER A 84 8.17 -4.46 -16.79
CA SER A 84 9.56 -4.68 -16.43
C SER A 84 10.19 -3.47 -15.73
N ALA A 85 9.62 -2.29 -15.94
CA ALA A 85 10.12 -1.06 -15.29
C ALA A 85 9.69 -0.93 -13.86
N ALA A 86 8.60 -1.60 -13.46
CA ALA A 86 8.08 -1.53 -12.09
C ALA A 86 8.85 -2.48 -11.18
N ARG A 87 9.07 -2.03 -9.94
CA ARG A 87 9.84 -2.78 -8.95
C ARG A 87 9.05 -2.90 -7.66
N PRO A 88 8.05 -3.81 -7.62
CA PRO A 88 7.14 -3.90 -6.48
C PRO A 88 7.84 -4.20 -5.15
N GLU A 89 8.94 -4.92 -5.18
CA GLU A 89 9.69 -5.26 -3.96
C GLU A 89 10.26 -4.03 -3.25
N GLU A 90 10.38 -2.90 -3.93
CA GLU A 90 10.89 -1.68 -3.30
C GLU A 90 9.87 -0.96 -2.44
N ILE A 91 8.61 -1.40 -2.48
CA ILE A 91 7.55 -0.77 -1.66
C ILE A 91 7.76 -1.02 -0.17
N VAL A 92 8.41 -2.13 0.18
CA VAL A 92 8.56 -2.54 1.58
C VAL A 92 9.37 -1.52 2.38
N GLU A 93 10.47 -1.03 1.79
CA GLU A 93 11.40 -0.17 2.51
C GLU A 93 10.79 1.16 2.97
N PRO A 94 10.22 1.98 2.08
CA PRO A 94 9.67 3.26 2.53
C PRO A 94 8.52 3.10 3.52
N VAL A 95 7.67 2.08 3.35
CA VAL A 95 6.55 1.86 4.26
C VAL A 95 7.05 1.38 5.63
N SER A 96 8.02 0.45 5.65
CA SER A 96 8.56 -0.10 6.89
C SER A 96 9.30 0.93 7.73
N TYR A 97 10.15 1.73 7.08
CA TYR A 97 11.03 2.65 7.81
C TYR A 97 10.36 3.96 8.18
N THR A 98 9.34 4.37 7.44
CA THR A 98 8.75 5.67 7.66
C THR A 98 7.70 5.64 8.75
N HIS A 99 6.73 4.72 8.68
CA HIS A 99 5.56 4.77 9.56
C HIS A 99 5.00 3.43 9.98
N LEU A 100 5.35 2.35 9.32
CA LEU A 100 4.80 1.01 9.57
C LEU A 100 5.91 0.01 9.85
N ARG A 101 5.57 -1.05 10.59
CA ARG A 101 6.47 -2.19 10.78
C ARG A 101 5.99 -3.30 9.88
N ALA A 102 6.92 -3.89 9.12
CA ALA A 102 6.56 -4.85 8.08
C ALA A 102 7.09 -6.23 8.34
N HIS A 103 6.27 -7.23 7.99
CA HIS A 103 6.69 -8.60 7.81
C HIS A 103 6.21 -9.03 6.43
N GLU A 104 7.13 -9.45 5.58
CA GLU A 104 6.76 -9.96 4.26
C GLU A 104 6.11 -11.34 4.39
N THR A 105 5.11 -11.56 3.56
CA THR A 105 4.45 -12.86 3.48
C THR A 105 4.66 -13.52 2.14
#